data_2a1f5742bd5ba3fc7627512b0cb86740
#
_entry.id   2a1f5742bd5ba3fc7627512b0cb86740
#
_cell.length_a   1.000
_cell.length_b   1.000
_cell.length_c   1.000
_cell.angle_alpha   90.00
_cell.angle_beta   90.00
_cell.angle_gamma   90.00
#
_symmetry.space_group_name_H-M   'P 1'
#
loop_
_entity.id
_entity.type
_entity.pdbx_description
1 polymer ?
#
loop_
_entity_poly.entity_id
_entity_poly.type
_entity_poly.pdbx_seq_one_letter_code
_entity_poly.pdbx_strand_id
1 'polypeptide(L)'
;MLKVLITDDEQMICNLIANILDWEDMGFQIIGMANTGTDAFDIIQKEKPDVVISDIRMPGYDGIQLIQKTAEAGIQAVFVMIS
;
A
#
# COMPACT_ATOMS: atom_id res chain seq x y z
N MET A 1 -7.57 -13.96 -5.43
CA MET A 1 -6.32 -13.20 -5.63
C MET A 1 -5.96 -12.44 -4.37
N LEU A 2 -4.68 -12.34 -4.09
CA LEU A 2 -4.19 -11.50 -3.00
C LEU A 2 -4.31 -10.03 -3.38
N LYS A 3 -4.80 -9.21 -2.46
CA LYS A 3 -5.05 -7.80 -2.72
C LYS A 3 -3.82 -6.98 -2.37
N VAL A 4 -3.43 -6.07 -3.26
CA VAL A 4 -2.25 -5.21 -3.13
C VAL A 4 -2.67 -3.75 -3.15
N LEU A 5 -2.21 -3.00 -2.17
CA LEU A 5 -2.29 -1.55 -2.14
C LEU A 5 -0.90 -0.98 -2.43
N ILE A 6 -0.83 0.00 -3.32
CA ILE A 6 0.41 0.73 -3.63
C ILE A 6 0.28 2.13 -3.06
N THR A 7 1.24 2.56 -2.27
CA THR A 7 1.23 3.91 -1.70
C THR A 7 2.59 4.59 -1.81
N ASP A 8 2.58 5.77 -2.42
CA ASP A 8 3.74 6.62 -2.64
C ASP A 8 3.22 8.04 -2.88
N ASP A 9 3.91 9.03 -2.37
CA ASP A 9 3.48 10.43 -2.56
C ASP A 9 3.62 10.90 -4.01
N GLU A 10 4.36 10.16 -4.83
CA GLU A 10 4.47 10.43 -6.26
C GLU A 10 3.60 9.46 -7.06
N GLN A 11 2.56 10.00 -7.72
CA GLN A 11 1.64 9.18 -8.50
C GLN A 11 2.37 8.44 -9.64
N MET A 12 3.41 9.04 -10.21
CA MET A 12 4.22 8.39 -11.26
C MET A 12 4.85 7.10 -10.76
N ILE A 13 5.29 7.07 -9.52
CA ILE A 13 5.90 5.87 -8.93
C ILE A 13 4.83 4.80 -8.72
N CYS A 14 3.65 5.17 -8.24
CA CYS A 14 2.52 4.22 -8.13
C CYS A 14 2.20 3.60 -9.49
N ASN A 15 2.12 4.42 -10.53
CA ASN A 15 1.83 3.95 -11.88
C ASN A 15 2.94 3.04 -12.41
N LEU A 16 4.19 3.37 -12.14
CA LEU A 16 5.32 2.56 -12.55
C LEU A 16 5.26 1.18 -11.90
N ILE A 17 5.04 1.12 -10.60
CA ILE A 17 4.93 -0.14 -9.87
C ILE A 17 3.77 -0.98 -10.40
N ALA A 18 2.63 -0.35 -10.65
CA ALA A 18 1.45 -1.03 -11.16
C ALA A 18 1.67 -1.66 -12.54
N ASN A 19 2.54 -1.08 -13.35
CA ASN A 19 2.75 -1.49 -14.73
C ASN A 19 4.03 -2.28 -14.96
N ILE A 20 4.93 -2.38 -13.97
CA ILE A 20 6.21 -3.05 -14.15
C ILE A 20 6.08 -4.58 -14.17
N LEU A 21 5.05 -5.10 -13.56
CA LEU A 21 4.79 -6.55 -13.45
C LEU A 21 3.37 -6.85 -13.90
N ASP A 22 3.16 -8.08 -14.36
CA ASP A 22 1.83 -8.60 -14.58
C ASP A 22 1.31 -9.21 -13.26
N TRP A 23 0.76 -8.34 -12.43
CA TRP A 23 0.31 -8.71 -11.09
C TRP A 23 -0.73 -9.82 -11.10
N GLU A 24 -1.68 -9.75 -12.03
CA GLU A 24 -2.75 -10.75 -12.12
C GLU A 24 -2.21 -12.14 -12.45
N ASP A 25 -1.23 -12.22 -13.35
CA ASP A 25 -0.57 -13.49 -13.68
C ASP A 25 0.13 -14.10 -12.46
N MET A 26 0.56 -13.27 -11.51
CA MET A 26 1.23 -13.71 -10.30
C MET A 26 0.27 -14.00 -9.16
N GLY A 27 -1.04 -13.86 -9.38
CA GLY A 27 -2.04 -14.10 -8.36
C GLY A 27 -2.35 -12.89 -7.47
N PHE A 28 -1.99 -11.68 -7.91
CA PHE A 28 -2.23 -10.44 -7.17
C PHE A 28 -3.20 -9.55 -7.92
N GLN A 29 -3.97 -8.79 -7.16
CA GLN A 29 -4.86 -7.76 -7.69
C GLN A 29 -4.54 -6.44 -7.02
N ILE A 30 -4.21 -5.43 -7.81
CA ILE A 30 -4.01 -4.07 -7.29
C ILE A 30 -5.38 -3.47 -7.03
N ILE A 31 -5.68 -3.19 -5.76
CA ILE A 31 -7.00 -2.71 -5.36
C ILE A 31 -7.06 -1.20 -5.20
N GLY A 32 -5.94 -0.53 -5.23
CA GLY A 32 -5.92 0.91 -5.12
C GLY A 32 -4.52 1.47 -5.04
N MET A 33 -4.44 2.78 -5.11
CA MET A 33 -3.24 3.57 -4.94
C MET A 33 -3.54 4.72 -4.01
N ALA A 34 -2.59 5.06 -3.15
CA ALA A 34 -2.71 6.20 -2.25
C ALA A 34 -1.44 7.03 -2.34
N ASN A 35 -1.58 8.34 -2.15
CA ASN A 35 -0.45 9.26 -2.21
C ASN A 35 -0.12 9.86 -0.85
N THR A 36 -0.88 9.54 0.17
CA THR A 36 -0.62 9.91 1.55
C THR A 36 -0.82 8.73 2.46
N GLY A 37 -0.18 8.75 3.61
CA GLY A 37 -0.36 7.69 4.61
C GLY A 37 -1.77 7.64 5.19
N THR A 38 -2.43 8.80 5.31
CA THR A 38 -3.81 8.84 5.81
C THR A 38 -4.78 8.20 4.83
N ASP A 39 -4.65 8.50 3.54
CA ASP A 39 -5.48 7.86 2.52
C ASP A 39 -5.19 6.36 2.43
N ALA A 40 -3.93 5.97 2.53
CA ALA A 40 -3.55 4.55 2.56
C ALA A 40 -4.22 3.83 3.72
N PHE A 41 -4.22 4.43 4.90
CA PHE A 41 -4.84 3.82 6.06
C PHE A 41 -6.35 3.65 5.89
N ASP A 42 -7.02 4.64 5.29
CA ASP A 42 -8.45 4.53 4.99
C ASP A 42 -8.74 3.33 4.08
N ILE A 43 -7.93 3.14 3.06
CA ILE A 43 -8.07 2.00 2.14
C ILE A 43 -7.78 0.68 2.87
N ILE A 44 -6.75 0.66 3.71
CA ILE A 44 -6.40 -0.54 4.49
C ILE A 44 -7.57 -0.96 5.37
N GLN A 45 -8.22 -0.01 6.02
CA GLN A 45 -9.37 -0.30 6.89
C GLN A 45 -10.57 -0.82 6.11
N LYS A 46 -10.82 -0.28 4.92
CA LYS A 46 -11.96 -0.66 4.09
C LYS A 46 -11.74 -1.97 3.35
N GLU A 47 -10.60 -2.09 2.71
CA GLU A 47 -10.34 -3.18 1.76
C GLU A 47 -9.52 -4.32 2.35
N LYS A 48 -8.83 -4.08 3.45
CA LYS A 48 -7.97 -5.05 4.12
C LYS A 48 -7.06 -5.79 3.14
N PRO A 49 -6.14 -5.05 2.47
CA PRO A 49 -5.23 -5.66 1.52
C PRO A 49 -4.32 -6.67 2.19
N ASP A 50 -3.88 -7.66 1.43
CA ASP A 50 -2.94 -8.66 1.90
C ASP A 50 -1.51 -8.13 1.90
N VAL A 51 -1.20 -7.26 0.95
CA VAL A 51 0.13 -6.66 0.76
C VAL A 51 -0.01 -5.16 0.58
N VAL A 52 0.84 -4.41 1.26
CA VAL A 52 0.94 -2.95 1.09
C VAL A 52 2.37 -2.63 0.65
N ILE A 53 2.51 -2.09 -0.55
CA ILE A 53 3.79 -1.57 -1.04
C ILE A 53 3.81 -0.09 -0.71
N SER A 54 4.77 0.35 0.09
CA SER A 54 4.76 1.70 0.64
C SER A 54 6.14 2.35 0.55
N ASP A 55 6.14 3.62 0.15
CA ASP A 55 7.29 4.48 0.40
C ASP A 55 7.41 4.72 1.91
N ILE A 56 8.63 4.94 2.37
CA ILE A 56 8.89 5.23 3.78
C ILE A 56 8.42 6.65 4.13
N ARG A 57 8.71 7.61 3.26
CA ARG A 57 8.43 9.03 3.51
C ARG A 57 7.22 9.50 2.73
N MET A 58 6.15 9.82 3.45
CA MET A 58 4.91 10.31 2.86
C MET A 58 4.27 11.33 3.79
N PRO A 59 3.46 12.28 3.23
CA PRO A 59 2.63 13.15 4.06
C PRO A 59 1.58 12.34 4.81
N GLY A 60 1.14 12.86 5.93
CA GLY A 60 0.23 12.16 6.81
C GLY A 60 1.00 11.14 7.64
N TYR A 61 0.66 9.87 7.54
CA TYR A 61 1.45 8.80 8.15
C TYR A 61 2.59 8.42 7.22
N ASP A 62 3.83 8.40 7.72
CA ASP A 62 4.93 7.79 6.96
C ASP A 62 4.77 6.27 6.94
N GLY A 63 5.65 5.58 6.20
CA GLY A 63 5.53 4.13 6.06
C GLY A 63 5.62 3.37 7.38
N ILE A 64 6.44 3.84 8.31
CA ILE A 64 6.61 3.21 9.62
C ILE A 64 5.36 3.43 10.48
N GLN A 65 4.83 4.66 10.47
CA GLN A 65 3.59 4.97 11.19
C GLN A 65 2.40 4.18 10.63
N LEU A 66 2.38 3.99 9.31
CA LEU A 66 1.33 3.20 8.66
C LEU A 66 1.34 1.75 9.14
N ILE A 67 2.52 1.14 9.27
CA ILE A 67 2.65 -0.21 9.84
C ILE A 67 2.09 -0.23 11.27
N GLN A 68 2.47 0.74 12.08
CA GLN A 68 2.01 0.82 13.47
C GLN A 68 0.50 0.98 13.56
N LYS A 69 -0.07 1.88 12.77
CA LYS A 69 -1.52 2.12 12.74
C LYS A 69 -2.30 0.89 12.30
N THR A 70 -1.78 0.19 11.31
CA THR A 70 -2.41 -1.03 10.80
C THR A 70 -2.40 -2.13 11.87
N ALA A 71 -1.29 -2.30 12.56
CA ALA A 71 -1.18 -3.28 13.64
C ALA A 71 -2.10 -2.93 14.82
N GLU A 72 -2.17 -1.65 15.20
CA GLU A 72 -3.06 -1.18 16.26
C GLU A 72 -4.54 -1.42 15.94
N ALA A 73 -4.89 -1.35 14.66
CA ALA A 73 -6.25 -1.62 14.21
C ALA A 73 -6.57 -3.13 14.13
N GLY A 74 -5.61 -4.00 14.45
CA GLY A 74 -5.79 -5.44 14.39
C GLY A 74 -5.82 -6.01 12.98
N ILE A 75 -5.33 -5.27 12.00
CA ILE A 75 -5.31 -5.67 10.60
C ILE A 75 -3.93 -6.26 10.27
N GLN A 76 -3.93 -7.45 9.67
CA GLN A 76 -2.71 -8.10 9.24
C GLN A 76 -2.47 -7.83 7.76
N ALA A 77 -1.30 -7.33 7.43
CA ALA A 77 -0.86 -7.13 6.05
C ALA A 77 0.66 -7.26 6.01
N VAL A 78 1.16 -7.73 4.88
CA VAL A 78 2.60 -7.74 4.61
C VAL A 78 2.97 -6.38 4.02
N PHE A 79 3.92 -5.70 4.64
CA PHE A 79 4.41 -4.42 4.14
C PHE A 79 5.73 -4.62 3.41
N VAL A 80 5.80 -4.06 2.21
CA VAL A 80 7.03 -4.01 1.41
C VAL A 80 7.42 -2.54 1.30
N MET A 81 8.53 -2.17 1.91
CA MET A 81 9.01 -0.79 1.89
C MET A 81 9.90 -0.55 0.67
N ILE A 82 9.61 0.54 -0.02
CA ILE A 82 10.42 1.03 -1.13
C ILE A 82 10.83 2.46 -0.80
N SER A 83 12.08 2.80 -0.87
CA SER A 83 12.50 4.16 -0.53
C SER A 83 13.30 4.78 -1.66
#